data_a36ad75c25be471b876ef2ca266870cc
#
_entry.id   a36ad75c25be471b876ef2ca266870cc
#
_cell.length_a   1.000
_cell.length_b   1.000
_cell.length_c   1.000
_cell.angle_alpha   90.00
_cell.angle_beta   90.00
_cell.angle_gamma   90.00
#
_symmetry.space_group_name_H-M   'P 1'
#
loop_
_entity.id
_entity.type
_entity.pdbx_description
1 polymer ?
#
loop_
_entity_poly.entity_id
_entity_poly.type
_entity_poly.pdbx_seq_one_letter_code
_entity_poly.pdbx_strand_id
1 'polypeptide(L)'
;PHMSATNEQLWQRFQQYYTEFSAIDLAIDISRMRFSDSFWQSMKKPMAKAFREMEKLEAGAISNPDEKRMVGHYWLRSSKMAPNKAIQSEIRRVVSAVKRFSGDVHSGKVKGAKGVFKNLLVIGIGGSALGPQFVAKALGQPRKDRMKVFFFDNTDPDGMDAVLSELRVRLGQTLSVVISKSGGTKETRNGMLEAKAAYEAAGFQFERHAVAVTGDGSNLDKIAKAGKWLKRFPMWDWVGGRTSELSAVGLLPAALQGLDIDGMIKGAAACDKVTRTPTVEGNPAAQLALMWHFAGGGRGAKDMVILPYKDRLELFSKYLQQLIMESLGKELDLEGRVVNQ
;
A
#
# COMPACT_ATOMS: atom_id res chain seq x y z
N PRO A 1 -5.72 25.73 -37.72
CA PRO A 1 -6.93 24.93 -37.59
C PRO A 1 -6.53 23.46 -37.52
N HIS A 2 -6.61 22.86 -36.32
CA HIS A 2 -6.43 21.41 -36.18
C HIS A 2 -7.65 20.74 -36.82
N MET A 3 -7.49 20.12 -37.96
CA MET A 3 -8.52 19.26 -38.53
C MET A 3 -8.89 18.21 -37.48
N SER A 4 -10.15 18.16 -37.09
CA SER A 4 -10.63 17.12 -36.19
C SER A 4 -10.52 15.78 -36.89
N ALA A 5 -9.94 14.79 -36.22
CA ALA A 5 -9.86 13.43 -36.77
C ALA A 5 -11.27 12.90 -37.11
N THR A 6 -11.42 12.19 -38.23
CA THR A 6 -12.69 11.57 -38.61
C THR A 6 -13.02 10.42 -37.66
N ASN A 7 -14.30 10.01 -37.63
CA ASN A 7 -14.72 8.85 -36.79
C ASN A 7 -13.97 7.57 -37.18
N GLU A 8 -13.69 7.38 -38.46
CA GLU A 8 -12.92 6.23 -38.94
C GLU A 8 -11.48 6.27 -38.45
N GLN A 9 -10.80 7.41 -38.50
CA GLN A 9 -9.45 7.58 -37.94
C GLN A 9 -9.41 7.34 -36.44
N LEU A 10 -10.44 7.80 -35.70
CA LEU A 10 -10.56 7.56 -34.28
C LEU A 10 -10.80 6.08 -33.96
N TRP A 11 -11.59 5.39 -34.78
CA TRP A 11 -11.82 3.95 -34.64
C TRP A 11 -10.56 3.12 -34.94
N GLN A 12 -9.85 3.41 -36.01
CA GLN A 12 -8.57 2.77 -36.32
C GLN A 12 -7.56 2.96 -35.18
N ARG A 13 -7.48 4.18 -34.65
CA ARG A 13 -6.61 4.48 -33.52
C ARG A 13 -7.03 3.75 -32.25
N PHE A 14 -8.32 3.60 -31.98
CA PHE A 14 -8.81 2.78 -30.88
C PHE A 14 -8.37 1.32 -31.05
N GLN A 15 -8.59 0.72 -32.20
CA GLN A 15 -8.15 -0.66 -32.47
C GLN A 15 -6.63 -0.85 -32.32
N GLN A 16 -5.83 0.16 -32.61
CA GLN A 16 -4.38 0.12 -32.50
C GLN A 16 -3.88 0.26 -31.04
N TYR A 17 -4.56 1.04 -30.21
CA TYR A 17 -4.08 1.48 -28.89
C TYR A 17 -5.00 1.10 -27.73
N TYR A 18 -5.98 0.26 -27.95
CA TYR A 18 -6.70 -0.46 -26.92
C TYR A 18 -6.03 -1.82 -26.71
N THR A 19 -5.62 -2.09 -25.47
CA THR A 19 -4.90 -3.32 -25.12
C THR A 19 -5.60 -4.02 -23.98
N GLU A 20 -5.92 -5.30 -24.15
CA GLU A 20 -6.46 -6.18 -23.10
C GLU A 20 -5.36 -7.03 -22.48
N PHE A 21 -5.35 -7.07 -21.16
CA PHE A 21 -4.50 -7.92 -20.32
C PHE A 21 -5.39 -8.95 -19.61
N SER A 22 -5.91 -9.91 -20.34
CA SER A 22 -6.91 -10.88 -19.87
C SER A 22 -6.44 -11.70 -18.67
N ALA A 23 -5.12 -11.89 -18.49
CA ALA A 23 -4.55 -12.58 -17.33
C ALA A 23 -4.83 -11.88 -15.99
N ILE A 24 -5.17 -10.59 -16.01
CA ILE A 24 -5.46 -9.76 -14.82
C ILE A 24 -6.78 -9.00 -14.95
N ASP A 25 -7.58 -9.34 -15.95
CA ASP A 25 -8.88 -8.73 -16.22
C ASP A 25 -8.82 -7.18 -16.31
N LEU A 26 -7.77 -6.68 -16.99
CA LEU A 26 -7.49 -5.24 -17.17
C LEU A 26 -7.45 -4.90 -18.65
N ALA A 27 -8.00 -3.74 -19.00
CA ALA A 27 -7.81 -3.12 -20.31
C ALA A 27 -7.29 -1.68 -20.15
N ILE A 28 -6.47 -1.25 -21.11
CA ILE A 28 -5.98 0.13 -21.20
C ILE A 28 -6.31 0.67 -22.59
N ASP A 29 -6.93 1.84 -22.63
CA ASP A 29 -7.16 2.62 -23.83
C ASP A 29 -6.35 3.92 -23.77
N ILE A 30 -5.30 4.01 -24.59
CA ILE A 30 -4.47 5.21 -24.75
C ILE A 30 -4.74 5.94 -26.08
N SER A 31 -5.75 5.51 -26.83
CA SER A 31 -6.03 6.03 -28.18
C SER A 31 -6.31 7.53 -28.23
N ARG A 32 -6.81 8.10 -27.11
CA ARG A 32 -7.15 9.53 -27.01
C ARG A 32 -5.99 10.42 -26.56
N MET A 33 -4.81 9.86 -26.26
CA MET A 33 -3.67 10.62 -25.74
C MET A 33 -2.96 11.49 -26.79
N ARG A 34 -3.34 11.44 -28.05
CA ARG A 34 -2.86 12.30 -29.16
C ARG A 34 -1.35 12.32 -29.39
N PHE A 35 -0.61 11.32 -28.92
CA PHE A 35 0.81 11.17 -29.26
C PHE A 35 0.97 10.76 -30.73
N SER A 36 2.14 11.07 -31.30
CA SER A 36 2.51 10.68 -32.67
C SER A 36 3.26 9.36 -32.69
N ASP A 37 3.27 8.70 -33.84
CA ASP A 37 4.08 7.49 -34.05
C ASP A 37 5.57 7.78 -33.87
N SER A 38 6.04 8.98 -34.26
CA SER A 38 7.42 9.39 -34.03
C SER A 38 7.77 9.49 -32.55
N PHE A 39 6.87 10.01 -31.70
CA PHE A 39 7.04 9.98 -30.26
C PHE A 39 7.15 8.53 -29.75
N TRP A 40 6.21 7.67 -30.15
CA TRP A 40 6.22 6.26 -29.74
C TRP A 40 7.55 5.57 -30.10
N GLN A 41 8.04 5.76 -31.34
CA GLN A 41 9.31 5.18 -31.75
C GLN A 41 10.50 5.76 -30.98
N SER A 42 10.50 7.07 -30.70
CA SER A 42 11.60 7.74 -29.97
C SER A 42 11.73 7.20 -28.53
N MET A 43 10.64 6.73 -27.93
CA MET A 43 10.62 6.25 -26.55
C MET A 43 11.06 4.78 -26.39
N LYS A 44 11.25 4.03 -27.46
CA LYS A 44 11.69 2.62 -27.39
C LYS A 44 13.03 2.44 -26.64
N LYS A 45 14.03 3.28 -26.93
CA LYS A 45 15.33 3.20 -26.25
C LYS A 45 15.27 3.62 -24.77
N PRO A 46 14.63 4.75 -24.38
CA PRO A 46 14.40 5.10 -22.98
C PRO A 46 13.67 4.01 -22.21
N MET A 47 12.62 3.44 -22.77
CA MET A 47 11.83 2.38 -22.11
C MET A 47 12.64 1.08 -21.93
N ALA A 48 13.43 0.69 -22.95
CA ALA A 48 14.33 -0.46 -22.81
C ALA A 48 15.39 -0.25 -21.72
N LYS A 49 15.88 1.00 -21.52
CA LYS A 49 16.74 1.34 -20.39
C LYS A 49 15.99 1.20 -19.06
N ALA A 50 14.76 1.73 -18.97
CA ALA A 50 13.94 1.65 -17.76
C ALA A 50 13.68 0.19 -17.35
N PHE A 51 13.36 -0.70 -18.26
CA PHE A 51 13.19 -2.13 -17.97
C PHE A 51 14.46 -2.76 -17.38
N ARG A 52 15.64 -2.48 -17.94
CA ARG A 52 16.90 -2.99 -17.39
C ARG A 52 17.21 -2.45 -15.98
N GLU A 53 16.91 -1.19 -15.73
CA GLU A 53 17.10 -0.61 -14.39
C GLU A 53 16.10 -1.21 -13.38
N MET A 54 14.86 -1.50 -13.80
CA MET A 54 13.90 -2.22 -12.96
C MET A 54 14.39 -3.63 -12.62
N GLU A 55 14.97 -4.37 -13.56
CA GLU A 55 15.54 -5.70 -13.28
C GLU A 55 16.64 -5.64 -12.21
N LYS A 56 17.55 -4.65 -12.30
CA LYS A 56 18.61 -4.45 -11.30
C LYS A 56 18.01 -4.11 -9.91
N LEU A 57 17.03 -3.22 -9.86
CA LEU A 57 16.37 -2.80 -8.64
C LEU A 57 15.69 -4.00 -7.96
N GLU A 58 14.97 -4.79 -8.72
CA GLU A 58 14.29 -5.99 -8.21
C GLU A 58 15.25 -7.09 -7.80
N ALA A 59 16.44 -7.16 -8.39
CA ALA A 59 17.52 -8.05 -7.97
C ALA A 59 18.20 -7.61 -6.66
N GLY A 60 17.81 -6.48 -6.09
CA GLY A 60 18.30 -5.99 -4.80
C GLY A 60 19.40 -4.94 -4.88
N ALA A 61 19.49 -4.19 -6.00
CA ALA A 61 20.36 -3.03 -6.07
C ALA A 61 19.98 -1.97 -5.00
N ILE A 62 20.98 -1.27 -4.47
CA ILE A 62 20.77 -0.14 -3.57
C ILE A 62 20.23 1.03 -4.39
N SER A 63 18.96 1.33 -4.24
CA SER A 63 18.27 2.39 -5.00
C SER A 63 17.94 3.63 -4.17
N ASN A 64 18.11 3.55 -2.86
CA ASN A 64 18.10 4.70 -1.98
C ASN A 64 19.54 4.91 -1.45
N PRO A 65 20.34 5.76 -2.09
CA PRO A 65 21.74 5.96 -1.73
C PRO A 65 21.89 6.63 -0.35
N ASP A 66 20.96 7.53 0.02
CA ASP A 66 21.01 8.27 1.28
C ASP A 66 20.86 7.34 2.49
N GLU A 67 19.93 6.40 2.41
CA GLU A 67 19.67 5.42 3.46
C GLU A 67 20.37 4.07 3.22
N LYS A 68 21.07 3.90 2.10
CA LYS A 68 21.74 2.66 1.66
C LYS A 68 20.80 1.44 1.69
N ARG A 69 19.57 1.62 1.18
CA ARG A 69 18.52 0.60 1.23
C ARG A 69 18.19 0.02 -0.14
N MET A 70 17.87 -1.26 -0.14
CA MET A 70 17.20 -1.92 -1.26
C MET A 70 15.73 -1.48 -1.33
N VAL A 71 15.10 -1.64 -2.49
CA VAL A 71 13.66 -1.45 -2.69
C VAL A 71 13.03 -2.81 -2.96
N GLY A 72 12.46 -3.41 -1.94
CA GLY A 72 12.04 -4.81 -1.95
C GLY A 72 10.53 -5.06 -1.88
N HIS A 73 9.69 -4.02 -1.97
CA HIS A 73 8.23 -4.24 -1.95
C HIS A 73 7.75 -5.14 -3.09
N TYR A 74 8.49 -5.27 -4.18
CA TYR A 74 8.22 -6.21 -5.28
C TYR A 74 8.23 -7.66 -4.81
N TRP A 75 9.11 -8.02 -3.86
CA TRP A 75 9.24 -9.38 -3.35
C TRP A 75 8.03 -9.84 -2.52
N LEU A 76 7.22 -8.89 -2.03
CA LEU A 76 5.98 -9.18 -1.30
C LEU A 76 4.91 -9.83 -2.19
N ARG A 77 4.98 -9.62 -3.51
CA ARG A 77 4.09 -10.24 -4.51
C ARG A 77 4.42 -11.72 -4.72
N SER A 78 5.70 -12.07 -4.62
CA SER A 78 6.20 -13.44 -4.64
C SER A 78 7.54 -13.52 -3.90
N SER A 79 7.57 -14.18 -2.75
CA SER A 79 8.78 -14.30 -1.95
C SER A 79 9.95 -14.95 -2.68
N LYS A 80 9.67 -15.75 -3.72
CA LYS A 80 10.73 -16.39 -4.54
C LYS A 80 11.61 -15.40 -5.29
N MET A 81 11.13 -14.17 -5.47
CA MET A 81 11.83 -13.10 -6.18
C MET A 81 12.84 -12.35 -5.29
N ALA A 82 12.76 -12.51 -3.99
CA ALA A 82 13.70 -11.87 -3.07
C ALA A 82 15.14 -12.38 -3.31
N PRO A 83 16.15 -11.50 -3.16
CA PRO A 83 17.52 -11.74 -3.60
C PRO A 83 18.23 -12.87 -2.83
N ASN A 84 17.73 -13.25 -1.65
CA ASN A 84 18.33 -14.32 -0.86
C ASN A 84 17.30 -15.13 -0.08
N LYS A 85 17.68 -16.32 0.32
CA LYS A 85 16.81 -17.28 1.04
C LYS A 85 16.34 -16.76 2.41
N ALA A 86 17.12 -15.91 3.07
CA ALA A 86 16.75 -15.36 4.37
C ALA A 86 15.51 -14.46 4.24
N ILE A 87 15.53 -13.48 3.33
CA ILE A 87 14.39 -12.59 3.04
C ILE A 87 13.19 -13.41 2.55
N GLN A 88 13.42 -14.39 1.65
CA GLN A 88 12.34 -15.27 1.18
C GLN A 88 11.62 -15.99 2.32
N SER A 89 12.40 -16.54 3.26
CA SER A 89 11.87 -17.28 4.41
C SER A 89 11.17 -16.34 5.38
N GLU A 90 11.70 -15.16 5.58
CA GLU A 90 11.11 -14.16 6.47
C GLU A 90 9.75 -13.67 5.96
N ILE A 91 9.62 -13.35 4.67
CA ILE A 91 8.33 -12.98 4.06
C ILE A 91 7.28 -14.08 4.31
N ARG A 92 7.62 -15.35 4.00
CA ARG A 92 6.70 -16.48 4.22
C ARG A 92 6.32 -16.65 5.69
N ARG A 93 7.30 -16.52 6.60
CA ARG A 93 7.08 -16.59 8.04
C ARG A 93 6.10 -15.53 8.52
N VAL A 94 6.25 -14.29 8.06
CA VAL A 94 5.36 -13.19 8.45
C VAL A 94 3.95 -13.40 7.92
N VAL A 95 3.77 -13.76 6.65
CA VAL A 95 2.44 -14.09 6.09
C VAL A 95 1.77 -15.22 6.88
N SER A 96 2.51 -16.29 7.19
CA SER A 96 2.00 -17.40 8.01
C SER A 96 1.66 -16.96 9.44
N ALA A 97 2.45 -16.06 10.02
CA ALA A 97 2.20 -15.52 11.35
C ALA A 97 0.95 -14.62 11.38
N VAL A 98 0.72 -13.81 10.34
CA VAL A 98 -0.50 -13.00 10.18
C VAL A 98 -1.73 -13.91 10.12
N LYS A 99 -1.72 -14.94 9.29
CA LYS A 99 -2.83 -15.90 9.17
C LYS A 99 -3.13 -16.61 10.49
N ARG A 100 -2.09 -17.08 11.17
CA ARG A 100 -2.25 -17.76 12.46
C ARG A 100 -2.83 -16.83 13.50
N PHE A 101 -2.27 -15.63 13.63
CA PHE A 101 -2.74 -14.66 14.61
C PHE A 101 -4.18 -14.23 14.37
N SER A 102 -4.55 -13.93 13.12
CA SER A 102 -5.95 -13.60 12.78
C SER A 102 -6.90 -14.77 13.05
N GLY A 103 -6.50 -16.00 12.76
CA GLY A 103 -7.25 -17.20 13.12
C GLY A 103 -7.44 -17.38 14.63
N ASP A 104 -6.38 -17.14 15.44
CA ASP A 104 -6.43 -17.17 16.89
C ASP A 104 -7.36 -16.08 17.47
N VAL A 105 -7.40 -14.89 16.83
CA VAL A 105 -8.33 -13.80 17.17
C VAL A 105 -9.77 -14.17 16.82
N HIS A 106 -10.01 -14.65 15.62
CA HIS A 106 -11.36 -14.99 15.15
C HIS A 106 -11.98 -16.17 15.91
N SER A 107 -11.16 -17.12 16.34
CA SER A 107 -11.61 -18.27 17.16
C SER A 107 -11.81 -17.92 18.64
N GLY A 108 -11.39 -16.72 19.08
CA GLY A 108 -11.43 -16.32 20.49
C GLY A 108 -10.34 -16.93 21.36
N LYS A 109 -9.35 -17.62 20.78
CA LYS A 109 -8.15 -18.06 21.50
C LYS A 109 -7.32 -16.86 21.97
N VAL A 110 -7.24 -15.80 21.16
CA VAL A 110 -6.79 -14.48 21.53
C VAL A 110 -8.03 -13.60 21.64
N LYS A 111 -8.30 -13.06 22.81
CA LYS A 111 -9.52 -12.32 23.12
C LYS A 111 -9.24 -11.11 24.01
N GLY A 112 -10.14 -10.13 23.95
CA GLY A 112 -10.13 -8.96 24.80
C GLY A 112 -10.76 -9.19 26.17
N ALA A 113 -10.80 -8.16 26.97
CA ALA A 113 -11.33 -8.21 28.33
C ALA A 113 -12.81 -8.63 28.41
N LYS A 114 -13.61 -8.33 27.36
CA LYS A 114 -15.04 -8.68 27.26
C LYS A 114 -15.32 -9.73 26.17
N GLY A 115 -14.39 -10.64 25.92
CA GLY A 115 -14.57 -11.77 25.01
C GLY A 115 -13.90 -11.57 23.64
N VAL A 116 -14.42 -12.24 22.63
CA VAL A 116 -13.85 -12.23 21.26
C VAL A 116 -13.82 -10.81 20.70
N PHE A 117 -12.71 -10.46 20.07
CA PHE A 117 -12.58 -9.18 19.39
C PHE A 117 -13.57 -9.07 18.22
N LYS A 118 -14.28 -7.95 18.16
CA LYS A 118 -15.26 -7.61 17.12
C LYS A 118 -14.92 -6.32 16.38
N ASN A 119 -14.04 -5.51 16.97
CA ASN A 119 -13.62 -4.24 16.40
C ASN A 119 -12.10 -4.20 16.32
N LEU A 120 -11.60 -3.53 15.27
CA LEU A 120 -10.21 -3.30 14.99
C LEU A 120 -9.97 -1.81 14.91
N LEU A 121 -9.11 -1.26 15.78
CA LEU A 121 -8.63 0.11 15.69
C LEU A 121 -7.21 0.10 15.12
N VAL A 122 -7.04 0.60 13.91
CA VAL A 122 -5.73 0.78 13.27
C VAL A 122 -5.23 2.18 13.58
N ILE A 123 -4.03 2.27 14.16
CA ILE A 123 -3.40 3.54 14.55
C ILE A 123 -2.12 3.70 13.75
N GLY A 124 -2.10 4.64 12.81
CA GLY A 124 -0.99 4.88 11.90
C GLY A 124 -1.27 6.07 11.01
N ILE A 125 -0.24 6.64 10.37
CA ILE A 125 -0.39 7.78 9.46
C ILE A 125 0.28 7.50 8.11
N GLY A 126 -0.15 8.18 7.06
CA GLY A 126 0.39 8.04 5.71
C GLY A 126 0.35 6.60 5.21
N GLY A 127 1.49 6.04 4.83
CA GLY A 127 1.59 4.66 4.34
C GLY A 127 1.16 3.59 5.35
N SER A 128 1.08 3.91 6.64
CA SER A 128 0.59 3.00 7.67
C SER A 128 -0.95 3.01 7.83
N ALA A 129 -1.64 3.93 7.16
CA ALA A 129 -3.09 4.07 7.22
C ALA A 129 -3.77 4.01 5.84
N LEU A 130 -3.24 4.73 4.85
CA LEU A 130 -3.92 4.93 3.56
C LEU A 130 -4.14 3.63 2.78
N GLY A 131 -3.13 2.73 2.75
CA GLY A 131 -3.26 1.41 2.15
C GLY A 131 -4.31 0.56 2.86
N PRO A 132 -4.19 0.33 4.18
CA PRO A 132 -5.20 -0.37 4.97
C PRO A 132 -6.63 0.20 4.85
N GLN A 133 -6.81 1.53 4.84
CA GLN A 133 -8.11 2.18 4.61
C GLN A 133 -8.66 1.85 3.22
N PHE A 134 -7.83 2.00 2.20
CA PHE A 134 -8.22 1.70 0.83
C PHE A 134 -8.65 0.24 0.67
N VAL A 135 -7.85 -0.70 1.16
CA VAL A 135 -8.16 -2.14 1.09
C VAL A 135 -9.43 -2.47 1.89
N ALA A 136 -9.57 -1.93 3.10
CA ALA A 136 -10.76 -2.13 3.92
C ALA A 136 -12.04 -1.64 3.21
N LYS A 137 -12.00 -0.48 2.54
CA LYS A 137 -13.13 0.06 1.77
C LYS A 137 -13.38 -0.73 0.48
N ALA A 138 -12.31 -1.06 -0.25
CA ALA A 138 -12.41 -1.70 -1.56
C ALA A 138 -12.90 -3.15 -1.47
N LEU A 139 -12.42 -3.91 -0.51
CA LEU A 139 -12.68 -5.35 -0.40
C LEU A 139 -13.65 -5.69 0.73
N GLY A 140 -13.86 -4.81 1.70
CA GLY A 140 -14.75 -5.02 2.84
C GLY A 140 -16.20 -5.32 2.44
N GLN A 141 -16.84 -6.15 3.23
CA GLN A 141 -18.24 -6.54 3.08
C GLN A 141 -18.89 -6.54 4.46
N PRO A 142 -19.58 -5.46 4.89
CA PRO A 142 -20.04 -5.29 6.27
C PRO A 142 -20.83 -6.46 6.86
N ARG A 143 -21.49 -7.28 6.01
CA ARG A 143 -22.23 -8.48 6.42
C ARG A 143 -21.37 -9.75 6.57
N LYS A 144 -20.13 -9.72 6.04
CA LYS A 144 -19.21 -10.87 6.05
C LYS A 144 -17.93 -10.59 6.84
N ASP A 145 -17.60 -9.31 7.04
CA ASP A 145 -16.42 -8.90 7.78
C ASP A 145 -16.46 -9.45 9.20
N ARG A 146 -15.35 -9.99 9.67
CA ARG A 146 -15.20 -10.56 11.01
C ARG A 146 -15.08 -9.50 12.07
N MET A 147 -14.42 -8.38 11.73
CA MET A 147 -14.21 -7.24 12.62
C MET A 147 -14.56 -5.94 11.89
N LYS A 148 -15.23 -5.01 12.60
CA LYS A 148 -15.44 -3.65 12.12
C LYS A 148 -14.15 -2.86 12.30
N VAL A 149 -13.68 -2.17 11.25
CA VAL A 149 -12.41 -1.44 11.25
C VAL A 149 -12.63 0.03 11.50
N PHE A 150 -11.78 0.61 12.35
CA PHE A 150 -11.68 2.02 12.69
C PHE A 150 -10.25 2.48 12.52
N PHE A 151 -10.04 3.79 12.30
CA PHE A 151 -8.72 4.35 12.05
C PHE A 151 -8.47 5.59 12.89
N PHE A 152 -7.25 5.67 13.45
CA PHE A 152 -6.61 6.92 13.84
C PHE A 152 -5.50 7.19 12.83
N ASP A 153 -5.72 8.11 11.90
CA ASP A 153 -4.85 8.36 10.75
C ASP A 153 -4.33 9.81 10.69
N ASN A 154 -4.64 10.60 11.71
CA ASN A 154 -4.17 11.97 11.87
C ASN A 154 -4.15 12.34 13.37
N THR A 155 -3.92 13.64 13.67
CA THR A 155 -3.84 14.19 15.03
C THR A 155 -5.05 15.04 15.41
N ASP A 156 -6.12 14.98 14.64
CA ASP A 156 -7.35 15.72 14.93
C ASP A 156 -8.04 15.12 16.17
N PRO A 157 -8.15 15.89 17.28
CA PRO A 157 -8.80 15.41 18.49
C PRO A 157 -10.28 15.07 18.28
N ASP A 158 -11.00 15.88 17.51
CA ASP A 158 -12.42 15.67 17.24
C ASP A 158 -12.66 14.35 16.49
N GLY A 159 -11.77 14.04 15.52
CA GLY A 159 -11.79 12.77 14.80
C GLY A 159 -11.53 11.57 15.72
N MET A 160 -10.54 11.68 16.63
CA MET A 160 -10.26 10.63 17.61
C MET A 160 -11.40 10.45 18.57
N ASP A 161 -11.98 11.54 19.10
CA ASP A 161 -13.10 11.52 20.03
C ASP A 161 -14.36 10.90 19.40
N ALA A 162 -14.63 11.19 18.13
CA ALA A 162 -15.74 10.57 17.39
C ALA A 162 -15.58 9.04 17.32
N VAL A 163 -14.39 8.55 16.99
CA VAL A 163 -14.10 7.11 16.95
C VAL A 163 -14.17 6.49 18.35
N LEU A 164 -13.59 7.13 19.37
CA LEU A 164 -13.64 6.65 20.76
C LEU A 164 -15.06 6.63 21.31
N SER A 165 -15.88 7.61 20.97
CA SER A 165 -17.29 7.65 21.33
C SER A 165 -18.04 6.44 20.76
N GLU A 166 -17.81 6.09 19.49
CA GLU A 166 -18.41 4.90 18.87
C GLU A 166 -17.89 3.60 19.51
N LEU A 167 -16.63 3.55 19.89
CA LEU A 167 -16.00 2.39 20.52
C LEU A 167 -16.26 2.27 22.04
N ARG A 168 -16.74 3.31 22.71
CA ARG A 168 -16.83 3.44 24.16
C ARG A 168 -17.27 2.17 24.90
N VAL A 169 -18.43 1.60 24.53
CA VAL A 169 -18.95 0.38 25.18
C VAL A 169 -18.35 -0.90 24.59
N ARG A 170 -17.52 -0.80 23.57
CA ARG A 170 -16.95 -1.90 22.79
C ARG A 170 -15.45 -2.05 22.98
N LEU A 171 -14.78 -1.16 23.74
CA LEU A 171 -13.32 -1.20 23.95
C LEU A 171 -12.85 -2.56 24.45
N GLY A 172 -13.56 -3.22 25.35
CA GLY A 172 -13.22 -4.55 25.84
C GLY A 172 -13.29 -5.66 24.77
N GLN A 173 -13.84 -5.38 23.58
CA GLN A 173 -13.87 -6.25 22.40
C GLN A 173 -13.18 -5.60 21.19
N THR A 174 -12.36 -4.59 21.40
CA THR A 174 -11.60 -3.90 20.36
C THR A 174 -10.13 -4.27 20.47
N LEU A 175 -9.52 -4.63 19.32
CA LEU A 175 -8.10 -4.86 19.16
C LEU A 175 -7.48 -3.62 18.52
N SER A 176 -6.43 -3.06 19.12
CA SER A 176 -5.68 -1.94 18.57
C SER A 176 -4.41 -2.44 17.85
N VAL A 177 -4.22 -2.05 16.60
CA VAL A 177 -2.99 -2.33 15.82
C VAL A 177 -2.26 -1.02 15.59
N VAL A 178 -1.13 -0.85 16.27
CA VAL A 178 -0.29 0.36 16.16
C VAL A 178 0.80 0.11 15.13
N ILE A 179 0.85 0.96 14.10
CA ILE A 179 1.71 0.79 12.93
C ILE A 179 2.65 1.99 12.79
N SER A 180 3.93 1.80 13.08
CA SER A 180 4.96 2.83 12.92
C SER A 180 6.34 2.19 12.73
N LYS A 181 7.00 2.46 11.58
CA LYS A 181 8.30 1.86 11.25
C LYS A 181 9.39 2.26 12.25
N SER A 182 9.55 3.54 12.51
CA SER A 182 10.53 4.08 13.46
C SER A 182 10.06 4.01 14.91
N GLY A 183 8.75 3.91 15.13
CA GLY A 183 8.14 4.07 16.45
C GLY A 183 8.24 5.49 17.02
N GLY A 184 8.79 6.44 16.24
CA GLY A 184 9.00 7.83 16.64
C GLY A 184 8.01 8.82 16.01
N THR A 185 7.14 8.36 15.10
CA THR A 185 6.14 9.20 14.43
C THR A 185 5.17 9.79 15.47
N LYS A 186 5.17 11.10 15.62
CA LYS A 186 4.43 11.80 16.68
C LYS A 186 2.93 11.54 16.59
N GLU A 187 2.38 11.55 15.39
CA GLU A 187 0.97 11.35 15.12
C GLU A 187 0.52 9.94 15.58
N THR A 188 1.24 8.91 15.20
CA THR A 188 0.95 7.54 15.63
C THR A 188 1.12 7.36 17.13
N ARG A 189 2.16 8.00 17.71
CA ARG A 189 2.38 7.97 19.15
C ARG A 189 1.22 8.64 19.90
N ASN A 190 0.76 9.80 19.46
CA ASN A 190 -0.35 10.51 20.08
C ASN A 190 -1.63 9.65 20.00
N GLY A 191 -2.01 9.14 18.83
CA GLY A 191 -3.16 8.26 18.70
C GLY A 191 -3.07 6.99 19.56
N MET A 192 -1.87 6.43 19.73
CA MET A 192 -1.64 5.32 20.65
C MET A 192 -1.89 5.72 22.12
N LEU A 193 -1.43 6.90 22.54
CA LEU A 193 -1.61 7.39 23.90
C LEU A 193 -3.07 7.70 24.18
N GLU A 194 -3.81 8.32 23.24
CA GLU A 194 -5.25 8.56 23.36
C GLU A 194 -6.03 7.24 23.46
N ALA A 195 -5.74 6.28 22.59
CA ALA A 195 -6.34 4.97 22.71
C ALA A 195 -6.04 4.33 24.07
N LYS A 196 -4.76 4.35 24.50
CA LYS A 196 -4.36 3.81 25.81
C LYS A 196 -5.13 4.46 26.95
N ALA A 197 -5.23 5.78 27.00
CA ALA A 197 -5.99 6.51 28.02
C ALA A 197 -7.47 6.09 28.03
N ALA A 198 -8.08 5.91 26.86
CA ALA A 198 -9.46 5.46 26.75
C ALA A 198 -9.67 4.02 27.31
N TYR A 199 -8.74 3.10 27.04
CA TYR A 199 -8.79 1.75 27.63
C TYR A 199 -8.63 1.78 29.13
N GLU A 200 -7.67 2.56 29.65
CA GLU A 200 -7.41 2.69 31.09
C GLU A 200 -8.61 3.32 31.81
N ALA A 201 -9.22 4.37 31.24
CA ALA A 201 -10.44 4.99 31.75
C ALA A 201 -11.64 4.01 31.79
N ALA A 202 -11.68 3.05 30.86
CA ALA A 202 -12.67 1.98 30.83
C ALA A 202 -12.32 0.78 31.74
N GLY A 203 -11.20 0.84 32.48
CA GLY A 203 -10.75 -0.21 33.39
C GLY A 203 -10.06 -1.39 32.69
N PHE A 204 -9.56 -1.22 31.46
CA PHE A 204 -8.88 -2.25 30.70
C PHE A 204 -7.38 -1.98 30.56
N GLN A 205 -6.58 -3.03 30.48
CA GLN A 205 -5.16 -2.94 30.17
C GLN A 205 -4.99 -2.84 28.64
N PHE A 206 -4.48 -1.72 28.14
CA PHE A 206 -4.24 -1.50 26.71
C PHE A 206 -3.36 -2.60 26.09
N GLU A 207 -2.35 -3.04 26.80
CA GLU A 207 -1.37 -4.04 26.39
C GLU A 207 -2.03 -5.40 26.04
N ARG A 208 -3.15 -5.71 26.69
CA ARG A 208 -3.98 -6.90 26.44
C ARG A 208 -4.87 -6.77 25.20
N HIS A 209 -4.88 -5.59 24.58
CA HIS A 209 -5.67 -5.26 23.40
C HIS A 209 -4.79 -4.70 22.26
N ALA A 210 -3.48 -4.74 22.42
CA ALA A 210 -2.54 -4.07 21.52
C ALA A 210 -1.64 -5.04 20.76
N VAL A 211 -1.42 -4.71 19.47
CA VAL A 211 -0.45 -5.34 18.57
C VAL A 211 0.40 -4.25 17.94
N ALA A 212 1.70 -4.48 17.80
CA ALA A 212 2.60 -3.56 17.12
C ALA A 212 3.01 -4.10 15.75
N VAL A 213 3.02 -3.21 14.74
CA VAL A 213 3.67 -3.45 13.44
C VAL A 213 4.77 -2.39 13.31
N THR A 214 6.04 -2.82 13.44
CA THR A 214 7.14 -1.87 13.62
C THR A 214 8.50 -2.45 13.23
N GLY A 215 9.50 -1.58 13.04
CA GLY A 215 10.89 -2.01 12.86
C GLY A 215 11.47 -2.63 14.13
N ASP A 216 12.30 -3.65 13.98
CA ASP A 216 12.96 -4.28 15.12
C ASP A 216 13.86 -3.26 15.84
N GLY A 217 13.85 -3.27 17.17
CA GLY A 217 14.60 -2.32 18.02
C GLY A 217 14.08 -0.88 18.01
N SER A 218 13.01 -0.57 17.29
CA SER A 218 12.37 0.76 17.28
C SER A 218 11.80 1.14 18.65
N ASN A 219 11.44 2.40 18.84
CA ASN A 219 10.81 2.84 20.07
C ASN A 219 9.50 2.08 20.35
N LEU A 220 8.66 1.88 19.34
CA LEU A 220 7.42 1.11 19.49
C LEU A 220 7.69 -0.36 19.79
N ASP A 221 8.73 -0.96 19.20
CA ASP A 221 9.14 -2.33 19.50
C ASP A 221 9.56 -2.50 20.97
N LYS A 222 10.33 -1.53 21.50
CA LYS A 222 10.73 -1.51 22.92
C LYS A 222 9.52 -1.37 23.84
N ILE A 223 8.58 -0.47 23.55
CA ILE A 223 7.35 -0.29 24.31
C ILE A 223 6.52 -1.58 24.30
N ALA A 224 6.30 -2.17 23.13
CA ALA A 224 5.52 -3.39 23.00
C ALA A 224 6.16 -4.61 23.67
N LYS A 225 7.50 -4.70 23.65
CA LYS A 225 8.26 -5.73 24.41
C LYS A 225 8.08 -5.55 25.91
N ALA A 226 8.34 -4.34 26.42
CA ALA A 226 8.24 -4.05 27.86
C ALA A 226 6.81 -4.24 28.38
N GLY A 227 5.81 -3.79 27.61
CA GLY A 227 4.38 -3.94 27.94
C GLY A 227 3.83 -5.34 27.70
N LYS A 228 4.60 -6.27 27.15
CA LYS A 228 4.16 -7.64 26.81
C LYS A 228 2.89 -7.64 25.96
N TRP A 229 2.86 -6.82 24.90
CA TRP A 229 1.72 -6.76 24.00
C TRP A 229 1.41 -8.10 23.36
N LEU A 230 0.19 -8.29 22.90
CA LEU A 230 -0.30 -9.56 22.34
C LEU A 230 0.58 -10.12 21.23
N LYS A 231 1.05 -9.24 20.34
CA LYS A 231 1.93 -9.65 19.21
C LYS A 231 2.71 -8.46 18.69
N ARG A 232 3.84 -8.76 18.03
CA ARG A 232 4.63 -7.80 17.25
C ARG A 232 4.88 -8.39 15.86
N PHE A 233 4.77 -7.57 14.83
CA PHE A 233 5.06 -7.92 13.44
C PHE A 233 6.13 -6.97 12.89
N PRO A 234 7.04 -7.43 12.05
CA PRO A 234 8.13 -6.60 11.55
C PRO A 234 7.65 -5.63 10.46
N MET A 235 8.26 -4.45 10.43
CA MET A 235 8.37 -3.58 9.27
C MET A 235 9.81 -3.58 8.80
N TRP A 236 10.05 -4.01 7.57
CA TRP A 236 11.40 -4.15 7.03
C TRP A 236 11.94 -2.85 6.45
N ASP A 237 13.24 -2.65 6.51
CA ASP A 237 13.88 -1.46 5.97
C ASP A 237 13.76 -1.33 4.45
N TRP A 238 13.76 -2.46 3.77
CA TRP A 238 13.60 -2.57 2.33
C TRP A 238 12.15 -2.42 1.82
N VAL A 239 11.19 -2.11 2.70
CA VAL A 239 9.81 -1.76 2.35
C VAL A 239 9.54 -0.33 2.76
N GLY A 240 9.23 0.53 1.79
CA GLY A 240 8.78 1.90 2.04
C GLY A 240 7.36 1.95 2.60
N GLY A 241 7.03 3.01 3.38
CA GLY A 241 5.71 3.17 3.99
C GLY A 241 4.57 3.10 2.96
N ARG A 242 4.64 3.89 1.89
CA ARG A 242 3.61 3.96 0.85
C ARG A 242 3.49 2.73 -0.05
N THR A 243 4.44 1.80 0.04
CA THR A 243 4.46 0.54 -0.72
C THR A 243 4.31 -0.69 0.16
N SER A 244 3.83 -0.53 1.41
CA SER A 244 3.83 -1.57 2.45
C SER A 244 2.55 -2.40 2.52
N GLU A 245 1.59 -2.21 1.63
CA GLU A 245 0.27 -2.84 1.73
C GLU A 245 0.32 -4.38 1.73
N LEU A 246 1.26 -4.99 1.01
CA LEU A 246 1.44 -6.44 1.02
C LEU A 246 2.43 -6.95 2.09
N SER A 247 2.84 -6.09 3.03
CA SER A 247 3.54 -6.48 4.25
C SER A 247 2.55 -6.68 5.41
N ALA A 248 3.05 -6.88 6.63
CA ALA A 248 2.21 -6.91 7.82
C ALA A 248 1.38 -5.63 8.03
N VAL A 249 1.81 -4.50 7.45
CA VAL A 249 1.09 -3.21 7.53
C VAL A 249 -0.32 -3.32 6.96
N GLY A 250 -0.49 -3.88 5.78
CA GLY A 250 -1.81 -4.04 5.16
C GLY A 250 -2.40 -5.42 5.39
N LEU A 251 -1.59 -6.49 5.32
CA LEU A 251 -2.10 -7.86 5.44
C LEU A 251 -2.68 -8.17 6.83
N LEU A 252 -2.14 -7.60 7.91
CA LEU A 252 -2.66 -7.87 9.24
C LEU A 252 -4.05 -7.25 9.46
N PRO A 253 -4.29 -5.96 9.20
CA PRO A 253 -5.63 -5.38 9.27
C PRO A 253 -6.63 -6.11 8.34
N ALA A 254 -6.22 -6.40 7.10
CA ALA A 254 -7.06 -7.11 6.14
C ALA A 254 -7.46 -8.51 6.64
N ALA A 255 -6.52 -9.29 7.15
CA ALA A 255 -6.78 -10.61 7.70
C ALA A 255 -7.68 -10.56 8.94
N LEU A 256 -7.48 -9.58 9.84
CA LEU A 256 -8.32 -9.36 11.02
C LEU A 256 -9.74 -8.93 10.63
N GLN A 257 -9.90 -8.09 9.62
CA GLN A 257 -11.22 -7.77 9.05
C GLN A 257 -11.91 -9.02 8.48
N GLY A 258 -11.16 -10.04 8.09
CA GLY A 258 -11.68 -11.29 7.51
C GLY A 258 -11.55 -11.35 5.99
N LEU A 259 -10.72 -10.49 5.39
CA LEU A 259 -10.45 -10.49 3.95
C LEU A 259 -9.55 -11.65 3.54
N ASP A 260 -9.67 -12.09 2.29
CA ASP A 260 -8.82 -13.13 1.69
C ASP A 260 -7.45 -12.55 1.31
N ILE A 261 -6.50 -12.58 2.24
CA ILE A 261 -5.13 -12.11 1.99
C ILE A 261 -4.34 -13.00 1.01
N ASP A 262 -4.71 -14.26 0.85
CA ASP A 262 -4.11 -15.12 -0.18
C ASP A 262 -4.55 -14.69 -1.56
N GLY A 263 -5.83 -14.37 -1.73
CA GLY A 263 -6.37 -13.77 -2.94
C GLY A 263 -5.68 -12.45 -3.28
N MET A 264 -5.44 -11.57 -2.28
CA MET A 264 -4.71 -10.31 -2.48
C MET A 264 -3.28 -10.55 -2.99
N ILE A 265 -2.51 -11.43 -2.35
CA ILE A 265 -1.14 -11.75 -2.77
C ILE A 265 -1.14 -12.40 -4.16
N LYS A 266 -2.08 -13.32 -4.42
CA LYS A 266 -2.21 -13.99 -5.72
C LYS A 266 -2.54 -12.99 -6.84
N GLY A 267 -3.47 -12.07 -6.61
CA GLY A 267 -3.80 -11.00 -7.56
C GLY A 267 -2.61 -10.08 -7.85
N ALA A 268 -1.88 -9.68 -6.80
CA ALA A 268 -0.67 -8.88 -6.93
C ALA A 268 0.43 -9.64 -7.72
N ALA A 269 0.61 -10.93 -7.48
CA ALA A 269 1.56 -11.77 -8.23
C ALA A 269 1.18 -11.93 -9.70
N ALA A 270 -0.12 -12.02 -10.01
CA ALA A 270 -0.60 -12.08 -11.38
C ALA A 270 -0.33 -10.77 -12.12
N CYS A 271 -0.63 -9.63 -11.48
CA CYS A 271 -0.34 -8.30 -12.02
C CYS A 271 1.18 -8.09 -12.21
N ASP A 272 1.99 -8.48 -11.23
CA ASP A 272 3.45 -8.41 -11.29
C ASP A 272 4.01 -9.16 -12.50
N LYS A 273 3.49 -10.35 -12.80
CA LYS A 273 3.91 -11.13 -13.97
C LYS A 273 3.68 -10.38 -15.29
N VAL A 274 2.56 -9.68 -15.42
CA VAL A 274 2.23 -8.89 -16.62
C VAL A 274 3.10 -7.63 -16.70
N THR A 275 3.30 -6.94 -15.57
CA THR A 275 4.11 -5.70 -15.52
C THR A 275 5.62 -5.94 -15.59
N ARG A 276 6.07 -7.19 -15.69
CA ARG A 276 7.48 -7.56 -16.00
C ARG A 276 7.76 -7.76 -17.47
N THR A 277 6.74 -7.72 -18.32
CA THR A 277 6.94 -7.81 -19.78
C THR A 277 7.81 -6.63 -20.25
N PRO A 278 8.97 -6.89 -20.92
CA PRO A 278 9.94 -5.84 -21.24
C PRO A 278 9.62 -5.13 -22.57
N THR A 279 8.33 -4.94 -22.85
CA THR A 279 7.82 -4.18 -24.00
C THR A 279 6.71 -3.25 -23.55
N VAL A 280 6.58 -2.10 -24.18
CA VAL A 280 5.54 -1.12 -23.83
C VAL A 280 4.15 -1.69 -24.13
N GLU A 281 4.00 -2.34 -25.27
CA GLU A 281 2.73 -2.91 -25.74
C GLU A 281 2.22 -4.02 -24.79
N GLY A 282 3.12 -4.83 -24.27
CA GLY A 282 2.79 -5.96 -23.38
C GLY A 282 2.76 -5.61 -21.89
N ASN A 283 2.99 -4.35 -21.53
CA ASN A 283 3.15 -3.93 -20.13
C ASN A 283 2.24 -2.75 -19.78
N PRO A 284 1.15 -2.96 -19.03
CA PRO A 284 0.20 -1.89 -18.70
C PRO A 284 0.83 -0.76 -17.89
N ALA A 285 1.78 -1.06 -17.00
CA ALA A 285 2.48 -0.04 -16.22
C ALA A 285 3.39 0.82 -17.11
N ALA A 286 4.04 0.22 -18.10
CA ALA A 286 4.86 0.93 -19.05
C ALA A 286 4.04 1.82 -19.99
N GLN A 287 2.87 1.35 -20.45
CA GLN A 287 1.94 2.18 -21.23
C GLN A 287 1.48 3.40 -20.43
N LEU A 288 1.07 3.20 -19.20
CA LEU A 288 0.63 4.29 -18.32
C LEU A 288 1.76 5.30 -18.05
N ALA A 289 2.95 4.82 -17.71
CA ALA A 289 4.10 5.67 -17.46
C ALA A 289 4.50 6.49 -18.71
N LEU A 290 4.46 5.87 -19.89
CA LEU A 290 4.78 6.54 -21.15
C LEU A 290 3.76 7.62 -21.49
N MET A 291 2.48 7.36 -21.27
CA MET A 291 1.41 8.35 -21.49
C MET A 291 1.50 9.50 -20.50
N TRP A 292 1.88 9.23 -19.29
CA TRP A 292 2.13 10.24 -18.28
C TRP A 292 3.29 11.16 -18.67
N HIS A 293 4.41 10.56 -19.05
CA HIS A 293 5.56 11.30 -19.57
C HIS A 293 5.17 12.17 -20.77
N PHE A 294 4.41 11.63 -21.72
CA PHE A 294 3.91 12.38 -22.87
C PHE A 294 3.02 13.55 -22.45
N ALA A 295 2.01 13.31 -21.65
CA ALA A 295 1.05 14.33 -21.23
C ALA A 295 1.71 15.47 -20.44
N GLY A 296 2.67 15.14 -19.58
CA GLY A 296 3.45 16.09 -18.78
C GLY A 296 4.61 16.76 -19.53
N GLY A 297 4.80 16.45 -20.81
CA GLY A 297 5.92 17.01 -21.60
C GLY A 297 7.30 16.59 -21.08
N GLY A 298 7.39 15.43 -20.39
CA GLY A 298 8.62 14.91 -19.80
C GLY A 298 9.11 15.66 -18.55
N ARG A 299 8.31 16.56 -17.99
CA ARG A 299 8.70 17.45 -16.87
C ARG A 299 7.54 17.85 -15.95
N GLY A 300 6.52 17.03 -15.83
CA GLY A 300 5.40 17.31 -14.93
C GLY A 300 4.59 18.56 -15.25
N ALA A 301 4.48 18.94 -16.54
CA ALA A 301 3.77 20.16 -16.95
C ALA A 301 2.25 20.08 -16.78
N LYS A 302 1.71 18.95 -16.33
CA LYS A 302 0.28 18.74 -16.08
C LYS A 302 0.05 17.83 -14.88
N ASP A 303 -1.01 18.12 -14.16
CA ASP A 303 -1.48 17.25 -13.08
C ASP A 303 -2.11 15.97 -13.63
N MET A 304 -2.01 14.89 -12.84
CA MET A 304 -2.74 13.66 -13.09
C MET A 304 -3.98 13.60 -12.22
N VAL A 305 -5.12 13.36 -12.84
CA VAL A 305 -6.41 13.18 -12.17
C VAL A 305 -6.84 11.72 -12.27
N ILE A 306 -7.20 11.11 -11.14
CA ILE A 306 -7.76 9.76 -11.07
C ILE A 306 -9.23 9.86 -10.68
N LEU A 307 -10.12 9.38 -11.54
CA LEU A 307 -11.57 9.40 -11.37
C LEU A 307 -12.12 7.96 -11.31
N PRO A 308 -12.18 7.31 -10.14
CA PRO A 308 -12.77 5.99 -10.01
C PRO A 308 -14.30 6.05 -10.19
N TYR A 309 -14.83 5.28 -11.13
CA TYR A 309 -16.29 5.12 -11.33
C TYR A 309 -16.83 3.89 -10.59
N LYS A 310 -16.31 3.64 -9.39
CA LYS A 310 -16.74 2.54 -8.52
C LYS A 310 -16.63 2.99 -7.06
N ASP A 311 -17.73 2.96 -6.32
CA ASP A 311 -17.80 3.43 -4.92
C ASP A 311 -16.77 2.77 -4.00
N ARG A 312 -16.49 1.50 -4.25
CA ARG A 312 -15.45 0.77 -3.49
C ARG A 312 -14.04 1.30 -3.71
N LEU A 313 -13.79 2.02 -4.80
CA LEU A 313 -12.50 2.64 -5.13
C LEU A 313 -12.43 4.12 -4.72
N GLU A 314 -13.36 4.61 -3.89
CA GLU A 314 -13.40 6.00 -3.41
C GLU A 314 -12.05 6.46 -2.82
N LEU A 315 -11.39 5.60 -2.04
CA LEU A 315 -10.10 5.93 -1.42
C LEU A 315 -8.88 5.65 -2.31
N PHE A 316 -9.08 5.16 -3.53
CA PHE A 316 -7.97 4.82 -4.43
C PHE A 316 -7.16 6.04 -4.83
N SER A 317 -7.80 7.15 -5.19
CA SER A 317 -7.11 8.39 -5.52
C SER A 317 -6.31 8.94 -4.34
N LYS A 318 -6.86 8.89 -3.13
CA LYS A 318 -6.16 9.32 -1.90
C LYS A 318 -4.93 8.45 -1.61
N TYR A 319 -5.04 7.13 -1.80
CA TYR A 319 -3.91 6.22 -1.69
C TYR A 319 -2.82 6.51 -2.72
N LEU A 320 -3.21 6.70 -3.99
CA LEU A 320 -2.29 7.01 -5.08
C LEU A 320 -1.64 8.38 -4.93
N GLN A 321 -2.33 9.36 -4.34
CA GLN A 321 -1.76 10.70 -4.11
C GLN A 321 -0.44 10.59 -3.34
N GLN A 322 -0.41 9.89 -2.21
CA GLN A 322 0.84 9.69 -1.47
C GLN A 322 1.84 8.84 -2.26
N LEU A 323 1.38 7.71 -2.82
CA LEU A 323 2.25 6.80 -3.55
C LEU A 323 3.02 7.50 -4.67
N ILE A 324 2.34 8.36 -5.42
CA ILE A 324 2.91 9.02 -6.59
C ILE A 324 3.71 10.26 -6.20
N MET A 325 3.09 11.17 -5.44
CA MET A 325 3.73 12.45 -5.13
C MET A 325 4.99 12.27 -4.28
N GLU A 326 4.97 11.40 -3.29
CA GLU A 326 6.15 11.13 -2.45
C GLU A 326 7.22 10.31 -3.20
N SER A 327 6.84 9.51 -4.20
CA SER A 327 7.81 8.75 -5.00
C SER A 327 8.49 9.60 -6.07
N LEU A 328 7.76 10.49 -6.72
CA LEU A 328 8.24 11.32 -7.83
C LEU A 328 8.65 12.74 -7.39
N GLY A 329 8.04 13.30 -6.35
CA GLY A 329 8.28 14.66 -5.87
C GLY A 329 9.71 14.84 -5.30
N LYS A 330 10.67 15.04 -6.18
CA LYS A 330 12.07 15.27 -5.87
C LYS A 330 12.53 16.58 -6.49
N GLU A 331 13.27 17.38 -5.73
CA GLU A 331 13.88 18.60 -6.24
C GLU A 331 15.06 18.32 -7.17
N LEU A 332 15.88 17.32 -6.82
CA LEU A 332 17.09 16.95 -7.54
C LEU A 332 17.07 15.49 -7.97
N ASP A 333 17.71 15.19 -9.12
CA ASP A 333 18.05 13.83 -9.50
C ASP A 333 19.31 13.32 -8.76
N LEU A 334 19.71 12.07 -9.02
CA LEU A 334 20.88 11.46 -8.37
C LEU A 334 22.21 12.14 -8.72
N GLU A 335 22.27 12.91 -9.79
CA GLU A 335 23.44 13.71 -10.18
C GLU A 335 23.36 15.16 -9.67
N GLY A 336 22.37 15.49 -8.85
CA GLY A 336 22.18 16.82 -8.28
C GLY A 336 21.61 17.88 -9.23
N ARG A 337 21.01 17.46 -10.35
CA ARG A 337 20.37 18.38 -11.30
C ARG A 337 18.91 18.58 -10.91
N VAL A 338 18.43 19.81 -11.07
CA VAL A 338 17.01 20.13 -10.82
C VAL A 338 16.11 19.32 -11.74
N VAL A 339 15.14 18.64 -11.14
CA VAL A 339 14.07 17.94 -11.87
C VAL A 339 12.77 18.72 -11.71
N ASN A 340 12.07 18.93 -12.82
CA ASN A 340 10.74 19.53 -12.84
C ASN A 340 9.73 18.40 -12.87
N GLN A 341 8.88 18.38 -11.85
CA GLN A 341 7.83 17.35 -11.67
C GLN A 341 6.49 17.98 -11.43
#